data_9a9f026212bf7acea691ccc70bbab67e
#
_entry.id   9a9f026212bf7acea691ccc70bbab67e
#
_cell.length_a   1.000
_cell.length_b   1.000
_cell.length_c   1.000
_cell.angle_alpha   90.00
_cell.angle_beta   90.00
_cell.angle_gamma   90.00
#
_symmetry.space_group_name_H-M   'P 1'
#
loop_
_entity.id
_entity.type
_entity.pdbx_description
1 polymer ?
#
loop_
_entity_poly.entity_id
_entity_poly.type
_entity_poly.pdbx_seq_one_letter_code
_entity_poly.pdbx_strand_id
1 'polypeptide(L)'
;MRDRFRHHHHEAELNITAFLNLMVILIPFLLITAAFSRFSIIELYLPPTSEERLQAIKELQLEVVIRKQSLEVADREGGLIRRIDNTAEGYDLKALNELLVQIKVRFQDKRNVFILSEPETDYETMIQVMDAVRMTESADTGPLIQYELFPEISLGDAPPPVAPQTQDEGNTS
;
A
#
# COMPACT_ATOMS: atom_id res chain seq x y z
N MET A 1 -80.89 31.98 -13.80
CA MET A 1 -80.31 30.75 -13.30
C MET A 1 -78.76 30.89 -13.48
N ARG A 2 -78.07 31.09 -12.40
CA ARG A 2 -76.57 31.27 -12.37
C ARG A 2 -76.07 30.13 -11.50
N ASP A 3 -75.57 29.10 -12.16
CA ASP A 3 -74.84 28.02 -11.46
C ASP A 3 -73.50 28.51 -11.04
N ARG A 4 -73.28 28.61 -9.74
CA ARG A 4 -71.97 28.85 -9.15
C ARG A 4 -71.24 27.54 -9.10
N PHE A 5 -70.27 27.37 -9.98
CA PHE A 5 -69.23 26.35 -9.86
C PHE A 5 -68.40 26.63 -8.59
N ARG A 6 -68.66 25.86 -7.53
CA ARG A 6 -67.72 25.78 -6.38
C ARG A 6 -66.49 25.01 -6.79
N HIS A 7 -65.42 25.73 -6.97
CA HIS A 7 -64.11 25.09 -6.99
C HIS A 7 -63.81 24.59 -5.56
N HIS A 8 -63.79 23.28 -5.42
CA HIS A 8 -63.17 22.63 -4.27
C HIS A 8 -61.65 22.72 -4.46
N HIS A 9 -61.03 23.62 -3.73
CA HIS A 9 -59.61 23.56 -3.49
C HIS A 9 -59.38 22.32 -2.63
N HIS A 10 -58.94 21.25 -3.22
CA HIS A 10 -58.24 20.20 -2.51
C HIS A 10 -56.90 20.80 -2.07
N GLU A 11 -56.88 21.29 -0.85
CA GLU A 11 -55.59 21.56 -0.18
C GLU A 11 -54.92 20.19 -0.09
N ALA A 12 -53.86 20.04 -0.85
CA ALA A 12 -52.97 18.88 -0.72
C ALA A 12 -52.31 18.97 0.65
N GLU A 13 -52.93 18.41 1.66
CA GLU A 13 -52.31 18.20 2.96
C GLU A 13 -51.08 17.35 2.72
N LEU A 14 -49.91 17.99 2.67
CA LEU A 14 -48.63 17.34 2.65
C LEU A 14 -48.54 16.44 3.88
N ASN A 15 -48.61 15.14 3.65
CA ASN A 15 -48.56 14.16 4.72
C ASN A 15 -47.16 14.10 5.31
N ILE A 16 -46.84 15.06 6.19
CA ILE A 16 -45.54 15.25 6.84
C ILE A 16 -45.14 13.98 7.58
N THR A 17 -46.09 13.25 8.13
CA THR A 17 -45.82 12.00 8.84
C THR A 17 -45.29 10.91 7.91
N ALA A 18 -45.85 10.79 6.70
CA ALA A 18 -45.32 9.85 5.70
C ALA A 18 -43.93 10.23 5.22
N PHE A 19 -43.67 11.54 5.05
CA PHE A 19 -42.35 12.05 4.68
C PHE A 19 -41.32 11.80 5.78
N LEU A 20 -41.63 12.07 7.04
CA LEU A 20 -40.75 11.79 8.17
C LEU A 20 -40.46 10.29 8.31
N ASN A 21 -41.44 9.45 8.13
CA ASN A 21 -41.27 7.99 8.18
C ASN A 21 -40.33 7.50 7.06
N LEU A 22 -40.44 8.06 5.86
CA LEU A 22 -39.55 7.77 4.75
C LEU A 22 -38.13 8.23 5.06
N MET A 23 -37.95 9.43 5.66
CA MET A 23 -36.62 9.95 6.02
C MET A 23 -35.92 9.08 7.07
N VAL A 24 -36.65 8.60 8.07
CA VAL A 24 -36.08 7.74 9.13
C VAL A 24 -35.55 6.43 8.57
N ILE A 25 -36.09 5.92 7.48
CA ILE A 25 -35.61 4.71 6.81
C ILE A 25 -34.46 5.02 5.84
N LEU A 26 -34.53 6.14 5.11
CA LEU A 26 -33.54 6.51 4.11
C LEU A 26 -32.19 6.90 4.72
N ILE A 27 -32.16 7.60 5.86
CA ILE A 27 -30.92 8.06 6.49
C ILE A 27 -30.00 6.88 6.86
N PRO A 28 -30.44 5.85 7.62
CA PRO A 28 -29.57 4.71 7.93
C PRO A 28 -29.20 3.92 6.68
N PHE A 29 -30.06 3.81 5.69
CA PHE A 29 -29.74 3.15 4.42
C PHE A 29 -28.65 3.89 3.65
N LEU A 30 -28.70 5.22 3.57
CA LEU A 30 -27.65 6.03 2.95
C LEU A 30 -26.34 5.95 3.72
N LEU A 31 -26.38 5.91 5.06
CA LEU A 31 -25.17 5.75 5.87
C LEU A 31 -24.51 4.39 5.63
N ILE A 32 -25.30 3.32 5.52
CA ILE A 32 -24.80 1.98 5.22
C ILE A 32 -24.20 1.95 3.82
N THR A 33 -24.89 2.45 2.80
CA THR A 33 -24.36 2.51 1.44
C THR A 33 -23.11 3.37 1.34
N ALA A 34 -23.03 4.49 2.04
CA ALA A 34 -21.84 5.34 2.11
C ALA A 34 -20.67 4.63 2.83
N ALA A 35 -20.95 3.84 3.88
CA ALA A 35 -19.92 3.04 4.55
C ALA A 35 -19.37 1.94 3.64
N PHE A 36 -20.20 1.27 2.85
CA PHE A 36 -19.77 0.26 1.89
C PHE A 36 -19.17 0.82 0.60
N SER A 37 -19.42 2.09 0.26
CA SER A 37 -18.82 2.75 -0.91
C SER A 37 -17.29 2.94 -0.82
N ARG A 38 -16.69 2.67 0.33
CA ARG A 38 -15.23 2.71 0.51
C ARG A 38 -14.54 1.40 0.14
N PHE A 39 -15.28 0.37 -0.21
CA PHE A 39 -14.73 -0.91 -0.64
C PHE A 39 -14.93 -1.08 -2.13
N SER A 40 -13.90 -0.87 -2.86
CA SER A 40 -13.47 -1.40 -4.16
C SER A 40 -12.93 -0.30 -5.04
N ILE A 41 -11.71 0.06 -4.80
CA ILE A 41 -10.82 0.22 -5.94
C ILE A 41 -10.19 -1.17 -6.12
N ILE A 42 -10.88 -2.07 -6.75
CA ILE A 42 -10.23 -3.11 -7.52
C ILE A 42 -9.67 -2.34 -8.71
N GLU A 43 -8.40 -1.99 -8.64
CA GLU A 43 -7.66 -1.65 -9.84
C GLU A 43 -7.72 -2.88 -10.72
N LEU A 44 -8.65 -2.84 -11.68
CA LEU A 44 -8.69 -3.79 -12.77
C LEU A 44 -7.41 -3.52 -13.57
N TYR A 45 -6.38 -4.31 -13.34
CA TYR A 45 -5.18 -4.32 -14.17
C TYR A 45 -5.61 -4.75 -15.56
N LEU A 46 -6.03 -3.78 -16.36
CA LEU A 46 -6.04 -3.94 -17.81
C LEU A 46 -4.58 -4.15 -18.22
N PRO A 47 -4.27 -5.15 -19.05
CA PRO A 47 -2.90 -5.33 -19.52
C PRO A 47 -2.45 -4.02 -20.15
N PRO A 48 -1.35 -3.42 -19.66
CA PRO A 48 -0.87 -2.14 -20.15
C PRO A 48 -0.57 -2.24 -21.65
N THR A 49 -0.94 -1.21 -22.38
CA THR A 49 -0.54 -1.07 -23.78
C THR A 49 0.98 -1.10 -23.88
N SER A 50 1.50 -1.46 -25.05
CA SER A 50 2.95 -1.61 -25.27
C SER A 50 3.76 -0.38 -24.84
N GLU A 51 3.19 0.82 -24.94
CA GLU A 51 3.85 2.06 -24.53
C GLU A 51 3.86 2.26 -23.01
N GLU A 52 2.79 1.86 -22.30
CA GLU A 52 2.75 1.87 -20.83
C GLU A 52 3.67 0.81 -20.23
N ARG A 53 3.85 -0.35 -20.88
CA ARG A 53 4.87 -1.33 -20.50
C ARG A 53 6.29 -0.78 -20.61
N LEU A 54 6.60 0.01 -21.65
CA LEU A 54 7.92 0.63 -21.81
C LEU A 54 8.18 1.75 -20.81
N GLN A 55 7.14 2.36 -20.23
CA GLN A 55 7.25 3.33 -19.14
C GLN A 55 7.30 2.63 -17.77
N ALA A 56 6.53 1.58 -17.57
CA ALA A 56 6.55 0.77 -16.34
C ALA A 56 7.91 0.07 -16.12
N ILE A 57 8.63 -0.30 -17.18
CA ILE A 57 9.99 -0.86 -17.12
C ILE A 57 11.02 0.16 -16.56
N LYS A 58 10.66 1.44 -16.46
CA LYS A 58 11.54 2.48 -15.88
C LYS A 58 11.28 2.81 -14.42
N GLU A 59 10.22 2.29 -13.83
CA GLU A 59 9.88 2.57 -12.45
C GLU A 59 10.33 1.42 -11.54
N LEU A 60 11.35 1.72 -10.74
CA LEU A 60 11.79 0.83 -9.66
C LEU A 60 10.57 0.36 -8.83
N GLN A 61 10.32 -0.94 -8.78
CA GLN A 61 9.33 -1.54 -7.88
C GLN A 61 10.05 -2.10 -6.65
N LEU A 62 10.30 -1.21 -5.70
CA LEU A 62 11.07 -1.53 -4.51
C LEU A 62 10.33 -2.50 -3.62
N GLU A 63 10.98 -3.61 -3.31
CA GLU A 63 10.51 -4.65 -2.39
C GLU A 63 11.51 -4.86 -1.26
N VAL A 64 11.02 -4.98 -0.04
CA VAL A 64 11.79 -5.39 1.14
C VAL A 64 11.20 -6.70 1.63
N VAL A 65 11.94 -7.79 1.51
CA VAL A 65 11.49 -9.12 1.91
C VAL A 65 12.10 -9.47 3.25
N ILE A 66 11.25 -9.77 4.23
CA ILE A 66 11.66 -10.20 5.56
C ILE A 66 11.78 -11.73 5.54
N ARG A 67 13.02 -12.21 5.61
CA ARG A 67 13.33 -13.63 5.73
C ARG A 67 13.72 -13.95 7.17
N LYS A 68 13.68 -15.21 7.55
CA LYS A 68 14.03 -15.65 8.91
C LYS A 68 15.44 -15.23 9.37
N GLN A 69 16.41 -15.13 8.46
CA GLN A 69 17.81 -14.84 8.78
C GLN A 69 18.38 -13.63 8.05
N SER A 70 17.57 -12.91 7.28
CA SER A 70 18.06 -11.78 6.48
C SER A 70 16.90 -10.88 6.05
N LEU A 71 17.25 -9.65 5.68
CA LEU A 71 16.40 -8.75 4.92
C LEU A 71 16.91 -8.74 3.46
N GLU A 72 16.00 -8.84 2.51
CA GLU A 72 16.33 -8.77 1.10
C GLU A 72 15.67 -7.53 0.51
N VAL A 73 16.48 -6.66 -0.10
CA VAL A 73 15.99 -5.51 -0.85
C VAL A 73 16.09 -5.86 -2.32
N ALA A 74 14.98 -5.78 -3.02
CA ALA A 74 14.87 -6.18 -4.42
C ALA A 74 14.09 -5.15 -5.24
N ASP A 75 14.28 -5.19 -6.53
CA ASP A 75 13.36 -4.64 -7.51
C ASP A 75 12.56 -5.79 -8.11
N ARG A 76 11.25 -5.67 -8.14
CA ARG A 76 10.37 -6.74 -8.64
C ARG A 76 10.75 -7.22 -10.04
N GLU A 77 11.19 -6.33 -10.90
CA GLU A 77 11.60 -6.65 -12.27
C GLU A 77 13.11 -6.83 -12.41
N GLY A 78 13.88 -6.07 -11.63
CA GLY A 78 15.34 -6.07 -11.66
C GLY A 78 15.99 -7.14 -10.78
N GLY A 79 15.23 -7.79 -9.91
CA GLY A 79 15.71 -8.83 -9.01
C GLY A 79 16.36 -8.30 -7.74
N LEU A 80 17.15 -9.14 -7.10
CA LEU A 80 17.79 -8.83 -5.81
C LEU A 80 18.81 -7.71 -5.94
N ILE A 81 18.60 -6.61 -5.21
CA ILE A 81 19.54 -5.49 -5.11
C ILE A 81 20.59 -5.80 -4.04
N ARG A 82 20.14 -6.17 -2.83
CA ARG A 82 21.02 -6.49 -1.70
C ARG A 82 20.35 -7.41 -0.71
N ARG A 83 21.14 -8.32 -0.15
CA ARG A 83 20.80 -9.11 1.02
C ARG A 83 21.56 -8.58 2.23
N ILE A 84 20.86 -8.44 3.35
CA ILE A 84 21.38 -7.96 4.64
C ILE A 84 21.16 -9.09 5.62
N ASP A 85 22.21 -9.76 6.04
CA ASP A 85 22.11 -10.85 7.01
C ASP A 85 21.87 -10.29 8.42
N ASN A 86 21.24 -11.09 9.27
CA ASN A 86 20.96 -10.71 10.64
C ASN A 86 22.28 -10.56 11.43
N THR A 87 22.25 -9.66 12.39
CA THR A 87 23.33 -9.50 13.39
C THR A 87 23.07 -10.42 14.60
N ALA A 88 23.97 -10.41 15.57
CA ALA A 88 23.76 -11.11 16.84
C ALA A 88 22.58 -10.57 17.67
N GLU A 89 22.14 -9.34 17.38
CA GLU A 89 21.04 -8.63 18.05
C GLU A 89 19.71 -8.74 17.27
N GLY A 90 19.68 -9.37 16.10
CA GLY A 90 18.52 -9.51 15.23
C GLY A 90 18.73 -8.89 13.86
N TYR A 91 17.68 -8.37 13.27
CA TYR A 91 17.74 -7.75 11.94
C TYR A 91 18.54 -6.46 11.94
N ASP A 92 19.44 -6.29 10.96
CA ASP A 92 20.23 -5.06 10.80
C ASP A 92 19.40 -3.96 10.12
N LEU A 93 18.53 -3.33 10.92
CA LEU A 93 17.65 -2.25 10.47
C LEU A 93 18.45 -0.99 10.07
N LYS A 94 19.64 -0.81 10.65
CA LYS A 94 20.50 0.31 10.32
C LYS A 94 21.07 0.17 8.91
N ALA A 95 21.59 -0.99 8.59
CA ALA A 95 22.09 -1.27 7.24
C ALA A 95 20.96 -1.21 6.20
N LEU A 96 19.74 -1.64 6.56
CA LEU A 96 18.55 -1.48 5.72
C LEU A 96 18.27 0.00 5.45
N ASN A 97 18.18 0.82 6.50
CA ASN A 97 17.89 2.25 6.37
C ASN A 97 18.96 2.99 5.54
N GLU A 98 20.23 2.73 5.78
CA GLU A 98 21.35 3.30 5.00
C GLU A 98 21.25 2.94 3.50
N LEU A 99 20.88 1.71 3.17
CA LEU A 99 20.68 1.28 1.78
C LEU A 99 19.47 2.00 1.16
N LEU A 100 18.37 2.11 1.91
CA LEU A 100 17.16 2.80 1.44
C LEU A 100 17.39 4.29 1.21
N VAL A 101 18.21 4.94 2.03
CA VAL A 101 18.66 6.33 1.80
C VAL A 101 19.40 6.45 0.48
N GLN A 102 20.33 5.53 0.17
CA GLN A 102 21.04 5.52 -1.11
C GLN A 102 20.10 5.35 -2.30
N ILE A 103 19.11 4.46 -2.16
CA ILE A 103 18.07 4.26 -3.19
C ILE A 103 17.23 5.53 -3.35
N LYS A 104 16.84 6.16 -2.24
CA LYS A 104 16.03 7.40 -2.25
C LYS A 104 16.74 8.56 -2.92
N VAL A 105 18.05 8.71 -2.71
CA VAL A 105 18.87 9.73 -3.40
C VAL A 105 18.83 9.55 -4.92
N ARG A 106 18.78 8.31 -5.39
CA ARG A 106 18.71 8.00 -6.83
C ARG A 106 17.31 8.09 -7.41
N PHE A 107 16.29 7.77 -6.60
CA PHE A 107 14.87 7.73 -6.99
C PHE A 107 14.05 8.63 -6.07
N GLN A 108 14.24 9.95 -6.18
CA GLN A 108 13.70 10.95 -5.25
C GLN A 108 12.18 10.97 -5.20
N ASP A 109 11.54 10.77 -6.35
CA ASP A 109 10.08 10.81 -6.49
C ASP A 109 9.39 9.51 -6.04
N LYS A 110 10.16 8.44 -5.82
CA LYS A 110 9.63 7.15 -5.39
C LYS A 110 9.12 7.25 -3.95
N ARG A 111 7.85 6.93 -3.73
CA ARG A 111 7.20 6.98 -2.40
C ARG A 111 6.71 5.64 -1.90
N ASN A 112 6.45 4.72 -2.83
CA ASN A 112 5.88 3.41 -2.52
C ASN A 112 6.95 2.33 -2.40
N VAL A 113 6.71 1.39 -1.50
CA VAL A 113 7.52 0.20 -1.25
C VAL A 113 6.61 -0.96 -0.86
N PHE A 114 6.98 -2.17 -1.26
CA PHE A 114 6.32 -3.39 -0.82
C PHE A 114 7.16 -4.04 0.28
N ILE A 115 6.53 -4.37 1.41
CA ILE A 115 7.15 -5.19 2.45
C ILE A 115 6.50 -6.57 2.38
N LEU A 116 7.31 -7.56 2.11
CA LEU A 116 6.90 -8.95 1.97
C LEU A 116 7.44 -9.75 3.15
N SER A 117 6.58 -10.44 3.89
CA SER A 117 6.98 -11.19 5.08
C SER A 117 6.68 -12.68 4.94
N GLU A 118 7.52 -13.51 5.53
CA GLU A 118 7.21 -14.93 5.71
C GLU A 118 6.09 -15.09 6.76
N PRO A 119 5.25 -16.14 6.67
CA PRO A 119 4.12 -16.34 7.59
C PRO A 119 4.52 -16.42 9.07
N GLU A 120 5.77 -16.76 9.34
CA GLU A 120 6.32 -16.92 10.68
C GLU A 120 6.95 -15.63 11.24
N THR A 121 6.92 -14.53 10.47
CA THR A 121 7.45 -13.23 10.89
C THR A 121 6.57 -12.67 11.99
N ASP A 122 7.16 -12.34 13.13
CA ASP A 122 6.42 -11.73 14.22
C ASP A 122 6.06 -10.26 13.92
N TYR A 123 5.00 -9.81 14.58
CA TYR A 123 4.45 -8.46 14.36
C TYR A 123 5.43 -7.35 14.76
N GLU A 124 6.21 -7.57 15.81
CA GLU A 124 7.21 -6.62 16.31
C GLU A 124 8.27 -6.34 15.24
N THR A 125 8.81 -7.41 14.63
CA THR A 125 9.77 -7.31 13.52
C THR A 125 9.18 -6.55 12.34
N MET A 126 7.92 -6.84 11.99
CA MET A 126 7.25 -6.14 10.88
C MET A 126 7.17 -4.63 11.14
N ILE A 127 6.77 -4.21 12.34
CA ILE A 127 6.70 -2.79 12.70
C ILE A 127 8.08 -2.13 12.65
N GLN A 128 9.10 -2.78 13.19
CA GLN A 128 10.47 -2.24 13.17
C GLN A 128 10.98 -2.05 11.74
N VAL A 129 10.72 -2.99 10.84
CA VAL A 129 11.08 -2.86 9.42
C VAL A 129 10.28 -1.74 8.75
N MET A 130 8.97 -1.62 9.05
CA MET A 130 8.14 -0.53 8.52
C MET A 130 8.66 0.84 8.95
N ASP A 131 9.07 1.01 10.20
CA ASP A 131 9.64 2.26 10.70
C ASP A 131 10.98 2.58 10.01
N ALA A 132 11.86 1.59 9.85
CA ALA A 132 13.14 1.75 9.17
C ALA A 132 12.98 2.10 7.68
N VAL A 133 11.92 1.61 7.04
CA VAL A 133 11.60 1.89 5.64
C VAL A 133 10.96 3.27 5.45
N ARG A 134 10.15 3.68 6.42
CA ARG A 134 9.36 4.91 6.32
C ARG A 134 10.19 6.17 6.52
N MET A 135 11.10 6.16 7.48
CA MET A 135 11.83 7.34 7.92
C MET A 135 13.32 7.08 8.13
N THR A 136 14.09 8.13 7.97
CA THR A 136 15.50 8.16 8.39
C THR A 136 15.78 9.35 9.27
N GLU A 137 16.73 9.21 10.16
CA GLU A 137 17.21 10.30 11.02
C GLU A 137 18.58 10.74 10.54
N SER A 138 18.74 12.03 10.29
CA SER A 138 20.06 12.62 10.03
C SER A 138 20.47 13.53 11.17
N ALA A 139 21.67 13.30 11.66
CA ALA A 139 22.28 14.04 12.77
C ALA A 139 23.48 14.92 12.32
N ASP A 140 23.54 15.32 11.05
CA ASP A 140 24.77 15.87 10.47
C ASP A 140 25.23 17.23 10.98
N THR A 141 24.49 17.99 11.75
CA THR A 141 24.99 19.23 12.42
C THR A 141 23.87 20.01 13.12
N GLY A 142 22.96 19.36 13.84
CA GLY A 142 21.87 20.09 14.48
C GLY A 142 20.89 19.18 15.20
N PRO A 143 19.69 19.67 15.50
CA PRO A 143 18.64 18.83 16.03
C PRO A 143 18.30 17.70 15.07
N LEU A 144 18.02 16.51 15.59
CA LEU A 144 17.59 15.34 14.82
C LEU A 144 16.47 15.75 13.86
N ILE A 145 16.73 15.70 12.57
CA ILE A 145 15.72 15.95 11.53
C ILE A 145 15.33 14.59 10.96
N GLN A 146 14.04 14.31 11.01
CA GLN A 146 13.47 13.11 10.40
C GLN A 146 13.08 13.41 8.96
N TYR A 147 13.51 12.55 8.05
CA TYR A 147 13.16 12.60 6.64
C TYR A 147 12.31 11.39 6.27
N GLU A 148 11.22 11.63 5.54
CA GLU A 148 10.43 10.55 4.96
C GLU A 148 11.17 9.91 3.79
N LEU A 149 11.31 8.57 3.83
CA LEU A 149 11.87 7.79 2.73
C LEU A 149 10.75 7.25 1.83
N PHE A 150 10.06 6.22 2.30
CA PHE A 150 9.00 5.54 1.57
C PHE A 150 7.72 5.43 2.42
N PRO A 151 6.92 6.49 2.48
CA PRO A 151 5.74 6.53 3.36
C PRO A 151 4.57 5.65 2.88
N GLU A 152 4.53 5.28 1.61
CA GLU A 152 3.47 4.48 1.01
C GLU A 152 3.85 3.00 1.03
N ILE A 153 3.55 2.34 2.16
CA ILE A 153 3.91 0.95 2.41
C ILE A 153 2.74 0.04 2.06
N SER A 154 3.02 -0.98 1.23
CA SER A 154 2.10 -2.09 0.95
C SER A 154 2.65 -3.37 1.55
N LEU A 155 1.81 -4.16 2.21
CA LEU A 155 2.18 -5.42 2.83
C LEU A 155 1.74 -6.60 1.96
N GLY A 156 2.54 -7.66 1.95
CA GLY A 156 2.22 -8.90 1.25
C GLY A 156 3.01 -10.10 1.78
N ASP A 157 2.73 -11.26 1.20
CA ASP A 157 3.41 -12.50 1.55
C ASP A 157 4.71 -12.64 0.75
N ALA A 158 5.77 -13.08 1.41
CA ALA A 158 7.04 -13.33 0.78
C ALA A 158 6.94 -14.53 -0.18
N PRO A 159 7.48 -14.42 -1.41
CA PRO A 159 7.59 -15.57 -2.29
C PRO A 159 8.51 -16.62 -1.65
N PRO A 160 8.33 -17.92 -1.99
CA PRO A 160 9.22 -18.96 -1.49
C PRO A 160 10.67 -18.62 -1.83
N PRO A 161 11.63 -18.95 -0.95
CA PRO A 161 13.03 -18.65 -1.20
C PRO A 161 13.48 -19.36 -2.49
N VAL A 162 14.07 -18.58 -3.38
CA VAL A 162 14.70 -19.16 -4.59
C VAL A 162 15.89 -19.98 -4.11
N ALA A 163 15.83 -21.29 -4.27
CA ALA A 163 16.96 -22.17 -3.97
C ALA A 163 18.19 -21.67 -4.75
N PRO A 164 19.38 -21.60 -4.14
CA PRO A 164 20.59 -21.23 -4.84
C PRO A 164 20.76 -22.20 -6.01
N GLN A 165 20.77 -21.69 -7.24
CA GLN A 165 21.13 -22.48 -8.40
C GLN A 165 22.57 -22.89 -8.18
N THR A 166 22.79 -24.13 -7.79
CA THR A 166 24.10 -24.76 -7.89
C THR A 166 24.49 -24.69 -9.35
N GLN A 167 25.43 -23.82 -9.66
CA GLN A 167 26.13 -23.88 -10.94
C GLN A 167 26.81 -25.23 -10.96
N ASP A 168 26.21 -26.14 -11.72
CA ASP A 168 26.80 -27.42 -12.04
C ASP A 168 28.03 -27.09 -12.88
N GLU A 169 29.19 -27.05 -12.24
CA GLU A 169 30.47 -27.01 -12.93
C GLU A 169 30.56 -28.33 -13.70
N GLY A 170 30.13 -28.27 -14.95
CA GLY A 170 30.34 -29.33 -15.92
C GLY A 170 31.84 -29.64 -16.03
N ASN A 171 32.30 -30.61 -15.25
CA ASN A 171 33.59 -31.25 -15.42
C ASN A 171 33.58 -32.00 -16.72
N THR A 172 34.11 -31.44 -17.77
CA THR A 172 34.48 -32.15 -18.99
C THR A 172 35.90 -32.70 -18.83
N SER A 173 35.95 -34.00 -18.61
CA SER A 173 37.18 -34.80 -18.88
C SER A 173 37.28 -35.15 -20.36
#